data_6892674aceaa806235e360a75702d68d
#
_entry.id   6892674aceaa806235e360a75702d68d
#
_cell.length_a   1.000
_cell.length_b   1.000
_cell.length_c   1.000
_cell.angle_alpha   90.00
_cell.angle_beta   90.00
_cell.angle_gamma   90.00
#
_symmetry.space_group_name_H-M   'P 1'
#
loop_
_entity.id
_entity.type
_entity.pdbx_description
1 polymer ?
#
loop_
_entity_poly.entity_id
_entity_poly.type
_entity_poly.pdbx_seq_one_letter_code
_entity_poly.pdbx_strand_id
1 'polypeptide(L)'
;MKVIKLLLTTALLGYYSHFALASDNKGLCQEGDNSCTFVLLTESRKVNASNKGNISTVNEARANTQLSPFSTFKVTNSLIALDLGVIKNTKQVLTYDEKSYPKQVWWPSVWKLPHYDLTTAFKYSMVAIYRQLATDIGEKSMSSYLNKMHYGNQDISSGLDNFWLNGSLKISAVEQIGFLQKIYHNKFAFNEQAIDSLKEVMLIETKPSYRLFAKTGAGKLDDGTMLGWYIGFVENSAGVHFFAFNFDSPSYGEMKAKRTKQAKSHLRQAGIIE
;
A
#
# COMPACT_ATOMS: atom_id res chain seq x y z
N MET A 1 -17.08 -29.58 -79.91
CA MET A 1 -17.87 -29.18 -78.77
C MET A 1 -17.01 -29.38 -77.51
N LYS A 2 -16.44 -28.27 -76.92
CA LYS A 2 -15.66 -28.31 -75.67
C LYS A 2 -16.52 -27.78 -74.56
N VAL A 3 -16.80 -28.64 -73.58
CA VAL A 3 -17.55 -28.28 -72.39
C VAL A 3 -16.56 -27.72 -71.38
N ILE A 4 -16.73 -26.43 -71.01
CA ILE A 4 -15.97 -25.76 -69.98
C ILE A 4 -16.69 -25.99 -68.65
N LYS A 5 -16.00 -26.69 -67.71
CA LYS A 5 -16.44 -26.82 -66.33
C LYS A 5 -16.00 -25.60 -65.53
N LEU A 6 -16.98 -24.84 -65.06
CA LEU A 6 -16.81 -23.70 -64.17
C LEU A 6 -16.73 -24.20 -62.75
N LEU A 7 -15.54 -24.10 -62.09
CA LEU A 7 -15.36 -24.37 -60.67
C LEU A 7 -15.75 -23.10 -59.88
N LEU A 8 -16.83 -23.18 -59.11
CA LEU A 8 -17.16 -22.21 -58.11
C LEU A 8 -16.38 -22.51 -56.85
N THR A 9 -15.43 -21.67 -56.47
CA THR A 9 -14.78 -21.64 -55.16
C THR A 9 -15.57 -20.73 -54.22
N THR A 10 -16.33 -21.31 -53.31
CA THR A 10 -16.97 -20.61 -52.21
C THR A 10 -15.93 -20.29 -51.14
N ALA A 11 -15.56 -19.01 -51.02
CA ALA A 11 -14.77 -18.49 -49.92
C ALA A 11 -15.66 -18.37 -48.67
N LEU A 12 -15.46 -19.23 -47.68
CA LEU A 12 -16.02 -19.07 -46.33
C LEU A 12 -15.24 -17.96 -45.62
N LEU A 13 -15.80 -16.76 -45.54
CA LEU A 13 -15.35 -15.71 -44.63
C LEU A 13 -15.80 -16.10 -43.23
N GLY A 14 -14.83 -16.65 -42.45
CA GLY A 14 -15.00 -16.86 -41.02
C GLY A 14 -15.07 -15.53 -40.29
N TYR A 15 -16.24 -15.14 -39.84
CA TYR A 15 -16.41 -14.06 -38.88
C TYR A 15 -15.87 -14.54 -37.54
N TYR A 16 -14.63 -14.16 -37.20
CA TYR A 16 -14.16 -14.20 -35.82
C TYR A 16 -14.83 -13.03 -35.07
N SER A 17 -15.94 -13.32 -34.44
CA SER A 17 -16.51 -12.44 -33.42
C SER A 17 -15.55 -12.44 -32.22
N HIS A 18 -14.77 -11.36 -32.10
CA HIS A 18 -14.08 -11.05 -30.86
C HIS A 18 -15.16 -10.72 -29.81
N PHE A 19 -15.57 -11.71 -29.04
CA PHE A 19 -16.22 -11.45 -27.76
C PHE A 19 -15.15 -10.80 -26.87
N ALA A 20 -15.09 -9.45 -26.90
CA ALA A 20 -14.51 -8.71 -25.81
C ALA A 20 -15.38 -8.99 -24.59
N LEU A 21 -14.89 -9.84 -23.70
CA LEU A 21 -15.40 -9.92 -22.33
C LEU A 21 -15.29 -8.50 -21.76
N ALA A 22 -16.39 -7.77 -21.73
CA ALA A 22 -16.50 -6.54 -20.98
C ALA A 22 -16.22 -6.92 -19.51
N SER A 23 -14.98 -6.73 -19.06
CA SER A 23 -14.63 -6.85 -17.66
C SER A 23 -15.51 -5.85 -16.92
N ASP A 24 -16.20 -6.32 -15.90
CA ASP A 24 -17.08 -5.50 -15.06
C ASP A 24 -16.19 -4.49 -14.28
N ASN A 25 -15.86 -3.35 -14.92
CA ASN A 25 -15.03 -2.27 -14.40
C ASN A 25 -15.74 -1.45 -13.30
N LYS A 26 -16.92 -1.89 -12.85
CA LYS A 26 -17.64 -1.24 -11.76
C LYS A 26 -16.82 -1.26 -10.48
N GLY A 27 -16.35 -0.09 -10.10
CA GLY A 27 -15.67 0.15 -8.82
C GLY A 27 -14.14 0.16 -8.88
N LEU A 28 -13.54 0.14 -10.08
CA LEU A 28 -12.12 0.46 -10.26
C LEU A 28 -11.93 1.98 -10.35
N CYS A 29 -10.77 2.45 -9.88
CA CYS A 29 -10.28 3.78 -10.20
C CYS A 29 -10.05 3.84 -11.70
N GLN A 30 -10.61 4.85 -12.36
CA GLN A 30 -10.51 5.01 -13.81
C GLN A 30 -9.76 6.30 -14.15
N GLU A 31 -9.14 6.34 -15.30
CA GLU A 31 -8.50 7.55 -15.80
C GLU A 31 -9.53 8.68 -15.93
N GLY A 32 -9.16 9.87 -15.43
CA GLY A 32 -10.08 11.02 -15.36
C GLY A 32 -10.89 11.13 -14.05
N ASP A 33 -10.92 10.09 -13.20
CA ASP A 33 -11.49 10.17 -11.85
C ASP A 33 -10.45 10.71 -10.87
N ASN A 34 -10.38 12.03 -10.73
CA ASN A 34 -9.41 12.69 -9.85
C ASN A 34 -9.58 12.36 -8.34
N SER A 35 -10.63 11.64 -7.97
CA SER A 35 -10.85 11.20 -6.58
C SER A 35 -10.04 9.97 -6.18
N CYS A 36 -9.32 9.33 -7.12
CA CYS A 36 -8.54 8.13 -6.84
C CYS A 36 -7.29 8.00 -7.72
N THR A 37 -6.33 7.21 -7.28
CA THR A 37 -5.18 6.74 -8.07
C THR A 37 -4.78 5.33 -7.69
N PHE A 38 -4.29 4.59 -8.68
CA PHE A 38 -3.62 3.29 -8.47
C PHE A 38 -2.29 3.30 -9.21
N VAL A 39 -1.21 3.06 -8.48
CA VAL A 39 0.15 2.95 -9.02
C VAL A 39 0.64 1.53 -8.80
N LEU A 40 1.23 0.94 -9.83
CA LEU A 40 1.78 -0.40 -9.82
C LEU A 40 3.16 -0.41 -10.44
N LEU A 41 4.16 -0.89 -9.72
CA LEU A 41 5.51 -1.15 -10.21
C LEU A 41 5.75 -2.65 -10.22
N THR A 42 6.04 -3.22 -11.38
CA THR A 42 6.33 -4.65 -11.55
C THR A 42 7.81 -4.88 -11.81
N GLU A 43 8.46 -5.67 -10.97
CA GLU A 43 9.81 -6.19 -11.14
C GLU A 43 9.75 -7.67 -11.50
N SER A 44 10.07 -8.00 -12.76
CA SER A 44 10.05 -9.37 -13.27
C SER A 44 11.27 -10.16 -12.79
N ARG A 45 11.07 -11.46 -12.46
CA ARG A 45 12.18 -12.40 -12.20
C ARG A 45 12.92 -12.79 -13.48
N LYS A 46 12.32 -12.64 -14.67
CA LYS A 46 13.01 -12.93 -15.94
C LYS A 46 14.04 -11.85 -16.20
N VAL A 47 15.31 -12.22 -16.10
CA VAL A 47 16.45 -11.35 -16.33
C VAL A 47 16.56 -11.07 -17.83
N ASN A 48 16.05 -9.93 -18.29
CA ASN A 48 16.46 -9.31 -19.54
C ASN A 48 17.23 -8.01 -19.20
N ALA A 49 18.22 -7.67 -19.98
CA ALA A 49 19.19 -6.58 -19.72
C ALA A 49 18.61 -5.16 -19.53
N SER A 50 17.31 -5.00 -19.48
CA SER A 50 16.60 -3.74 -19.24
C SER A 50 15.68 -3.79 -18.02
N ASN A 51 16.14 -4.36 -16.90
CA ASN A 51 15.39 -4.47 -15.64
C ASN A 51 15.12 -3.10 -14.96
N LYS A 52 14.64 -2.12 -15.72
CA LYS A 52 13.83 -1.03 -15.15
C LYS A 52 12.43 -1.60 -14.97
N GLY A 53 11.97 -1.72 -13.71
CA GLY A 53 10.61 -2.15 -13.41
C GLY A 53 9.59 -1.39 -14.26
N ASN A 54 8.54 -2.09 -14.71
CA ASN A 54 7.46 -1.45 -15.46
C ASN A 54 6.49 -0.80 -14.46
N ILE A 55 6.32 0.52 -14.57
CA ILE A 55 5.37 1.30 -13.79
C ILE A 55 4.12 1.60 -14.61
N SER A 56 2.96 1.36 -14.03
CA SER A 56 1.67 1.80 -14.56
C SER A 56 0.95 2.66 -13.53
N THR A 57 0.28 3.69 -14.00
CA THR A 57 -0.38 4.68 -13.13
C THR A 57 -1.76 5.00 -13.70
N VAL A 58 -2.75 5.05 -12.86
CA VAL A 58 -4.07 5.62 -13.13
C VAL A 58 -4.15 6.98 -12.44
N ASN A 59 -4.53 8.03 -13.16
CA ASN A 59 -4.59 9.43 -12.69
C ASN A 59 -3.24 9.94 -12.17
N GLU A 60 -2.33 10.19 -13.09
CA GLU A 60 -0.94 10.58 -12.80
C GLU A 60 -0.82 11.84 -11.93
N ALA A 61 -1.66 12.84 -12.15
CA ALA A 61 -1.66 14.05 -11.33
C ALA A 61 -1.90 13.74 -9.84
N ARG A 62 -2.91 12.90 -9.55
CA ARG A 62 -3.19 12.47 -8.19
C ARG A 62 -2.10 11.53 -7.66
N ALA A 63 -1.53 10.68 -8.49
CA ALA A 63 -0.45 9.78 -8.10
C ALA A 63 0.77 10.54 -7.56
N ASN A 64 1.02 11.74 -8.07
CA ASN A 64 2.10 12.64 -7.66
C ASN A 64 1.69 13.64 -6.57
N THR A 65 0.39 13.73 -6.23
CA THR A 65 -0.08 14.61 -5.16
C THR A 65 0.28 14.05 -3.80
N GLN A 66 0.99 14.84 -2.98
CA GLN A 66 1.35 14.46 -1.62
C GLN A 66 0.15 14.63 -0.67
N LEU A 67 -0.22 13.56 0.02
CA LEU A 67 -1.33 13.46 0.94
C LEU A 67 -0.86 12.89 2.29
N SER A 68 -1.61 13.11 3.36
CA SER A 68 -1.31 12.51 4.66
C SER A 68 -1.27 10.99 4.59
N PRO A 69 -0.19 10.33 5.05
CA PRO A 69 -0.05 8.87 4.96
C PRO A 69 -0.99 8.14 5.92
N PHE A 70 -1.44 8.76 6.98
CA PHE A 70 -2.20 8.12 8.04
C PHE A 70 -1.54 6.81 8.49
N SER A 71 -2.30 5.73 8.63
CA SER A 71 -1.76 4.46 9.14
C SER A 71 -0.85 3.71 8.17
N THR A 72 -0.60 4.19 6.93
CA THR A 72 0.48 3.62 6.10
C THR A 72 1.85 3.96 6.66
N PHE A 73 1.98 5.09 7.38
CA PHE A 73 3.20 5.46 8.09
C PHE A 73 3.66 4.42 9.13
N LYS A 74 2.76 3.54 9.58
CA LYS A 74 3.12 2.45 10.50
C LYS A 74 4.16 1.48 9.93
N VAL A 75 4.28 1.37 8.61
CA VAL A 75 5.37 0.63 7.95
C VAL A 75 6.71 1.26 8.32
N THR A 76 6.84 2.56 8.13
CA THR A 76 8.03 3.35 8.44
C THR A 76 8.34 3.37 9.93
N ASN A 77 7.33 3.64 10.77
CA ASN A 77 7.47 3.71 12.22
C ASN A 77 7.93 2.36 12.80
N SER A 78 7.34 1.24 12.35
CA SER A 78 7.76 -0.11 12.76
C SER A 78 9.20 -0.41 12.36
N LEU A 79 9.58 -0.08 11.12
CA LEU A 79 10.93 -0.32 10.63
C LEU A 79 11.98 0.45 11.46
N ILE A 80 11.72 1.74 11.71
CA ILE A 80 12.62 2.57 12.52
C ILE A 80 12.75 2.01 13.95
N ALA A 81 11.63 1.65 14.58
CA ALA A 81 11.62 1.09 15.93
C ALA A 81 12.39 -0.25 16.03
N LEU A 82 12.25 -1.10 15.00
CA LEU A 82 13.00 -2.37 14.90
C LEU A 82 14.48 -2.15 14.64
N ASP A 83 14.84 -1.25 13.72
CA ASP A 83 16.24 -0.99 13.35
C ASP A 83 17.02 -0.33 14.47
N LEU A 84 16.39 0.54 15.27
CA LEU A 84 16.95 1.16 16.46
C LEU A 84 16.98 0.25 17.70
N GLY A 85 16.30 -0.92 17.65
CA GLY A 85 16.16 -1.82 18.79
C GLY A 85 15.19 -1.34 19.88
N VAL A 86 14.37 -0.31 19.60
CA VAL A 86 13.23 0.10 20.47
C VAL A 86 12.24 -1.06 20.58
N ILE A 87 12.04 -1.79 19.48
CA ILE A 87 11.36 -3.09 19.45
C ILE A 87 12.38 -4.15 19.06
N LYS A 88 12.52 -5.19 19.89
CA LYS A 88 13.50 -6.27 19.67
C LYS A 88 13.00 -7.35 18.70
N ASN A 89 11.69 -7.60 18.67
CA ASN A 89 11.06 -8.59 17.80
C ASN A 89 9.53 -8.36 17.71
N THR A 90 8.87 -9.07 16.80
CA THR A 90 7.42 -8.92 16.52
C THR A 90 6.50 -9.34 17.67
N LYS A 91 7.02 -10.09 18.65
CA LYS A 91 6.27 -10.62 19.80
C LYS A 91 6.49 -9.85 21.10
N GLN A 92 7.38 -8.86 21.08
CA GLN A 92 7.57 -8.00 22.25
C GLN A 92 6.26 -7.32 22.60
N VAL A 93 5.89 -7.39 23.90
CA VAL A 93 4.73 -6.67 24.42
C VAL A 93 4.99 -5.17 24.33
N LEU A 94 4.08 -4.47 23.69
CA LEU A 94 4.12 -3.02 23.52
C LEU A 94 3.10 -2.38 24.47
N THR A 95 3.50 -1.31 25.09
CA THR A 95 2.67 -0.51 25.99
C THR A 95 2.58 0.93 25.49
N TYR A 96 1.67 1.70 26.04
CA TYR A 96 1.57 3.13 25.83
C TYR A 96 1.13 3.82 27.12
N ASP A 97 1.46 5.06 27.29
CA ASP A 97 1.01 5.86 28.43
C ASP A 97 -0.47 6.21 28.30
N GLU A 98 -1.33 5.56 29.13
CA GLU A 98 -2.76 5.80 29.13
C GLU A 98 -3.14 7.22 29.63
N LYS A 99 -2.23 7.94 30.29
CA LYS A 99 -2.48 9.35 30.67
C LYS A 99 -2.33 10.25 29.45
N SER A 100 -1.29 10.03 28.63
CA SER A 100 -1.05 10.78 27.39
C SER A 100 -2.02 10.37 26.28
N TYR A 101 -2.43 9.10 26.23
CA TYR A 101 -3.30 8.54 25.21
C TYR A 101 -4.50 7.79 25.84
N PRO A 102 -5.43 8.51 26.48
CA PRO A 102 -6.53 7.88 27.19
C PRO A 102 -7.46 7.12 26.26
N LYS A 103 -7.97 5.98 26.74
CA LYS A 103 -8.95 5.17 26.00
C LYS A 103 -10.18 5.99 25.69
N GLN A 104 -10.57 6.01 24.40
CA GLN A 104 -11.73 6.74 23.93
C GLN A 104 -12.95 5.83 23.84
N VAL A 105 -14.14 6.39 24.06
CA VAL A 105 -15.41 5.63 23.95
C VAL A 105 -15.58 5.02 22.56
N TRP A 106 -15.25 5.80 21.52
CA TRP A 106 -15.37 5.41 20.12
C TRP A 106 -14.32 4.40 19.63
N TRP A 107 -13.31 4.08 20.43
CA TRP A 107 -12.32 3.07 20.03
C TRP A 107 -12.98 1.72 19.80
N PRO A 108 -12.67 1.04 18.69
CA PRO A 108 -13.14 -0.31 18.44
C PRO A 108 -12.59 -1.27 19.51
N SER A 109 -13.27 -2.39 19.74
CA SER A 109 -12.87 -3.40 20.74
C SER A 109 -11.43 -3.88 20.55
N VAL A 110 -10.97 -3.99 19.31
CA VAL A 110 -9.59 -4.37 18.95
C VAL A 110 -8.52 -3.34 19.38
N TRP A 111 -8.93 -2.12 19.81
CA TRP A 111 -8.04 -1.12 20.41
C TRP A 111 -8.12 -1.10 21.95
N LYS A 112 -8.87 -2.00 22.54
CA LYS A 112 -9.07 -2.16 23.99
C LYS A 112 -8.59 -3.52 24.48
N LEU A 113 -7.70 -4.18 23.72
CA LEU A 113 -7.11 -5.46 24.13
C LEU A 113 -6.20 -5.25 25.33
N PRO A 114 -6.03 -6.29 26.19
CA PRO A 114 -5.18 -6.19 27.37
C PRO A 114 -3.69 -6.12 26.99
N HIS A 115 -3.30 -6.68 25.84
CA HIS A 115 -1.93 -6.73 25.38
C HIS A 115 -1.83 -6.49 23.87
N TYR A 116 -0.73 -5.87 23.46
CA TYR A 116 -0.34 -5.73 22.06
C TYR A 116 1.11 -6.18 21.91
N ASP A 117 1.38 -6.97 20.90
CA ASP A 117 2.67 -7.11 20.27
C ASP A 117 2.70 -6.29 18.97
N LEU A 118 3.83 -6.23 18.28
CA LEU A 118 3.93 -5.47 17.03
C LEU A 118 2.96 -6.01 15.97
N THR A 119 2.80 -7.34 15.87
CA THR A 119 1.87 -7.98 14.92
C THR A 119 0.43 -7.51 15.14
N THR A 120 -0.03 -7.53 16.37
CA THR A 120 -1.39 -7.14 16.76
C THR A 120 -1.61 -5.63 16.59
N ALA A 121 -0.65 -4.81 17.05
CA ALA A 121 -0.71 -3.35 16.91
C ALA A 121 -0.72 -2.91 15.43
N PHE A 122 0.10 -3.55 14.58
CA PHE A 122 0.15 -3.28 13.15
C PHE A 122 -1.14 -3.70 12.45
N LYS A 123 -1.60 -4.95 12.70
CA LYS A 123 -2.83 -5.51 12.12
C LYS A 123 -4.06 -4.65 12.40
N TYR A 124 -4.23 -4.23 13.64
CA TYR A 124 -5.39 -3.44 14.05
C TYR A 124 -5.15 -1.92 13.95
N SER A 125 -3.98 -1.50 13.50
CA SER A 125 -3.62 -0.08 13.37
C SER A 125 -3.78 0.69 14.69
N MET A 126 -3.38 0.08 15.84
CA MET A 126 -3.56 0.66 17.16
C MET A 126 -2.81 2.00 17.30
N VAL A 127 -3.54 3.11 17.27
CA VAL A 127 -2.94 4.46 17.16
C VAL A 127 -2.12 4.82 18.38
N ALA A 128 -2.61 4.56 19.60
CA ALA A 128 -1.89 4.93 20.82
C ALA A 128 -0.52 4.25 20.92
N ILE A 129 -0.41 2.96 20.57
CA ILE A 129 0.88 2.24 20.52
C ILE A 129 1.84 2.94 19.54
N TYR A 130 1.38 3.35 18.35
CA TYR A 130 2.24 3.99 17.36
C TYR A 130 2.61 5.43 17.70
N ARG A 131 1.77 6.14 18.44
CA ARG A 131 2.11 7.45 19.01
C ARG A 131 3.20 7.29 20.07
N GLN A 132 3.06 6.30 20.95
CA GLN A 132 4.09 5.96 21.93
C GLN A 132 5.42 5.56 21.27
N LEU A 133 5.38 4.69 20.26
CA LEU A 133 6.59 4.30 19.52
C LEU A 133 7.29 5.49 18.85
N ALA A 134 6.55 6.44 18.31
CA ALA A 134 7.15 7.64 17.74
C ALA A 134 7.84 8.47 18.83
N THR A 135 7.25 8.57 20.01
CA THR A 135 7.86 9.24 21.18
C THR A 135 9.12 8.50 21.64
N ASP A 136 9.07 7.16 21.71
CA ASP A 136 10.20 6.33 22.13
C ASP A 136 11.36 6.37 21.11
N ILE A 137 11.10 6.49 19.82
CA ILE A 137 12.09 6.71 18.75
C ILE A 137 12.77 8.08 18.94
N GLY A 138 12.00 9.09 19.31
CA GLY A 138 12.45 10.46 19.50
C GLY A 138 12.60 11.27 18.21
N GLU A 139 12.50 12.57 18.33
CA GLU A 139 12.44 13.53 17.22
C GLU A 139 13.69 13.46 16.33
N LYS A 140 14.88 13.45 16.95
CA LYS A 140 16.17 13.42 16.22
C LYS A 140 16.31 12.17 15.36
N SER A 141 15.98 11.00 15.91
CA SER A 141 16.03 9.73 15.17
C SER A 141 14.97 9.70 14.08
N MET A 142 13.73 10.07 14.40
CA MET A 142 12.63 10.10 13.43
C MET A 142 12.99 10.96 12.22
N SER A 143 13.42 12.20 12.44
CA SER A 143 13.85 13.13 11.37
C SER A 143 15.01 12.55 10.55
N SER A 144 16.04 12.01 11.21
CA SER A 144 17.20 11.40 10.53
C SER A 144 16.79 10.25 9.60
N TYR A 145 15.88 9.37 10.06
CA TYR A 145 15.41 8.24 9.25
C TYR A 145 14.52 8.69 8.08
N LEU A 146 13.62 9.66 8.29
CA LEU A 146 12.79 10.18 7.20
C LEU A 146 13.65 10.84 6.12
N ASN A 147 14.68 11.59 6.51
CA ASN A 147 15.66 12.17 5.60
C ASN A 147 16.45 11.08 4.85
N LYS A 148 16.98 10.07 5.56
CA LYS A 148 17.68 8.93 4.95
C LYS A 148 16.84 8.21 3.90
N MET A 149 15.56 8.05 4.18
CA MET A 149 14.61 7.35 3.30
C MET A 149 14.03 8.25 2.20
N HIS A 150 14.22 9.57 2.28
CA HIS A 150 13.51 10.56 1.46
C HIS A 150 11.99 10.31 1.47
N TYR A 151 11.42 10.14 2.68
CA TYR A 151 10.03 9.77 2.85
C TYR A 151 9.12 10.99 2.70
N GLY A 152 8.47 11.13 1.54
CA GLY A 152 7.60 12.26 1.22
C GLY A 152 8.29 13.60 1.46
N ASN A 153 7.58 14.56 2.07
CA ASN A 153 8.11 15.88 2.41
C ASN A 153 9.00 15.91 3.68
N GLN A 154 9.14 14.78 4.39
CA GLN A 154 10.00 14.60 5.58
C GLN A 154 9.64 15.53 6.77
N ASP A 155 8.50 16.19 6.73
CA ASP A 155 8.10 17.21 7.70
C ASP A 155 7.39 16.59 8.92
N ILE A 156 7.99 16.76 10.10
CA ILE A 156 7.45 16.29 11.39
C ILE A 156 7.07 17.46 12.33
N SER A 157 7.04 18.70 11.81
CA SER A 157 6.88 19.92 12.61
C SER A 157 5.54 20.03 13.35
N SER A 158 4.50 19.31 12.94
CA SER A 158 3.19 19.33 13.58
C SER A 158 3.09 18.54 14.89
N GLY A 159 4.18 17.88 15.30
CA GLY A 159 4.27 17.15 16.57
C GLY A 159 4.66 15.69 16.39
N LEU A 160 5.62 15.24 17.21
CA LEU A 160 6.31 13.95 17.07
C LEU A 160 5.37 12.74 17.09
N ASP A 161 4.27 12.79 17.78
CA ASP A 161 3.34 11.68 17.97
C ASP A 161 2.10 11.74 17.08
N ASN A 162 2.02 12.73 16.16
CA ASN A 162 0.83 12.94 15.33
C ASN A 162 1.10 13.43 13.89
N PHE A 163 2.31 13.79 13.53
CA PHE A 163 2.67 14.41 12.23
C PHE A 163 2.16 13.63 10.99
N TRP A 164 1.91 12.34 11.11
CA TRP A 164 1.37 11.49 10.03
C TRP A 164 -0.17 11.36 10.05
N LEU A 165 -0.85 11.89 11.08
CA LEU A 165 -2.31 11.80 11.28
C LEU A 165 -3.01 13.09 10.82
N ASN A 166 -2.91 13.41 9.53
CA ASN A 166 -3.32 14.68 8.94
C ASN A 166 -2.50 15.89 9.44
N GLY A 167 -1.27 15.65 9.87
CA GLY A 167 -0.30 16.66 10.25
C GLY A 167 0.55 17.15 9.07
N SER A 168 1.78 17.54 9.37
CA SER A 168 2.73 18.12 8.41
C SER A 168 3.28 17.12 7.39
N LEU A 169 3.39 15.83 7.75
CA LEU A 169 3.94 14.81 6.87
C LEU A 169 2.98 14.46 5.72
N LYS A 170 3.47 14.58 4.50
CA LYS A 170 2.74 14.23 3.28
C LYS A 170 3.62 13.32 2.39
N ILE A 171 2.96 12.43 1.64
CA ILE A 171 3.62 11.53 0.69
C ILE A 171 2.67 11.21 -0.46
N SER A 172 3.19 11.09 -1.67
CA SER A 172 2.42 10.71 -2.86
C SER A 172 2.38 9.17 -3.06
N ALA A 173 1.50 8.70 -3.93
CA ALA A 173 1.42 7.26 -4.25
C ALA A 173 2.70 6.78 -4.97
N VAL A 174 3.29 7.60 -5.82
CA VAL A 174 4.56 7.30 -6.49
C VAL A 174 5.71 7.21 -5.49
N GLU A 175 5.79 8.13 -4.53
CA GLU A 175 6.79 8.09 -3.46
C GLU A 175 6.62 6.87 -2.55
N GLN A 176 5.37 6.46 -2.24
CA GLN A 176 5.09 5.22 -1.50
C GLN A 176 5.65 3.98 -2.22
N ILE A 177 5.49 3.89 -3.55
CA ILE A 177 6.05 2.81 -4.37
C ILE A 177 7.58 2.79 -4.27
N GLY A 178 8.23 3.93 -4.50
CA GLY A 178 9.69 4.04 -4.43
C GLY A 178 10.24 3.69 -3.04
N PHE A 179 9.53 4.07 -2.00
CA PHE A 179 9.86 3.73 -0.61
C PHE A 179 9.75 2.22 -0.36
N LEU A 180 8.61 1.58 -0.72
CA LEU A 180 8.41 0.14 -0.55
C LEU A 180 9.43 -0.70 -1.32
N GLN A 181 9.74 -0.32 -2.55
CA GLN A 181 10.75 -0.95 -3.37
C GLN A 181 12.14 -0.91 -2.71
N LYS A 182 12.55 0.27 -2.22
CA LYS A 182 13.83 0.45 -1.55
C LYS A 182 13.94 -0.34 -0.24
N ILE A 183 12.85 -0.41 0.55
CA ILE A 183 12.79 -1.26 1.75
C ILE A 183 12.91 -2.73 1.37
N TYR A 184 12.13 -3.19 0.40
CA TYR A 184 12.12 -4.58 -0.04
C TYR A 184 13.53 -5.08 -0.41
N HIS A 185 14.30 -4.24 -1.10
CA HIS A 185 15.68 -4.52 -1.51
C HIS A 185 16.73 -4.06 -0.49
N ASN A 186 16.32 -3.63 0.69
CA ASN A 186 17.19 -3.08 1.74
C ASN A 186 18.20 -2.03 1.24
N LYS A 187 17.76 -1.14 0.34
CA LYS A 187 18.65 -0.09 -0.25
C LYS A 187 19.10 0.95 0.76
N PHE A 188 18.50 0.97 1.94
CA PHE A 188 18.89 1.86 3.03
C PHE A 188 19.87 1.23 4.02
N ALA A 189 20.27 -0.04 3.81
CA ALA A 189 21.14 -0.80 4.70
C ALA A 189 20.66 -0.82 6.16
N PHE A 190 19.38 -1.13 6.35
CA PHE A 190 18.81 -1.45 7.66
C PHE A 190 19.23 -2.84 8.12
N ASN A 191 19.10 -3.10 9.40
CA ASN A 191 19.29 -4.43 9.96
C ASN A 191 18.36 -5.43 9.25
N GLU A 192 18.91 -6.55 8.76
CA GLU A 192 18.14 -7.56 8.01
C GLU A 192 17.00 -8.14 8.85
N GLN A 193 17.22 -8.36 10.17
CA GLN A 193 16.17 -8.82 11.08
C GLN A 193 15.03 -7.80 11.20
N ALA A 194 15.31 -6.50 11.12
CA ALA A 194 14.28 -5.46 11.12
C ALA A 194 13.43 -5.53 9.83
N ILE A 195 14.07 -5.74 8.67
CA ILE A 195 13.37 -5.96 7.40
C ILE A 195 12.50 -7.21 7.43
N ASP A 196 13.03 -8.33 7.92
CA ASP A 196 12.30 -9.59 8.00
C ASP A 196 11.11 -9.50 8.98
N SER A 197 11.31 -8.88 10.12
CA SER A 197 10.25 -8.60 11.10
C SER A 197 9.17 -7.68 10.53
N LEU A 198 9.55 -6.67 9.75
CA LEU A 198 8.59 -5.81 9.05
C LEU A 198 7.79 -6.61 8.01
N LYS A 199 8.43 -7.45 7.21
CA LYS A 199 7.75 -8.33 6.25
C LYS A 199 6.78 -9.27 6.97
N GLU A 200 7.17 -9.86 8.11
CA GLU A 200 6.30 -10.71 8.91
C GLU A 200 5.00 -9.99 9.27
N VAL A 201 5.07 -8.77 9.82
CA VAL A 201 3.87 -8.03 10.25
C VAL A 201 3.05 -7.47 9.09
N MET A 202 3.67 -7.24 7.93
CA MET A 202 2.99 -6.79 6.71
C MET A 202 2.26 -7.92 5.98
N LEU A 203 2.55 -9.20 6.26
CA LEU A 203 1.94 -10.34 5.57
C LEU A 203 0.43 -10.41 5.87
N ILE A 204 -0.38 -10.22 4.85
CA ILE A 204 -1.85 -10.21 4.92
C ILE A 204 -2.45 -11.52 4.45
N GLU A 205 -1.86 -12.12 3.41
CA GLU A 205 -2.43 -13.29 2.75
C GLU A 205 -1.34 -14.13 2.10
N THR A 206 -1.46 -15.46 2.27
CA THR A 206 -0.64 -16.45 1.56
C THR A 206 -1.57 -17.38 0.79
N LYS A 207 -1.36 -17.46 -0.51
CA LYS A 207 -2.03 -18.37 -1.44
C LYS A 207 -0.98 -19.21 -2.18
N PRO A 208 -1.35 -20.33 -2.80
CA PRO A 208 -0.40 -21.12 -3.58
C PRO A 208 0.30 -20.32 -4.69
N SER A 209 -0.40 -19.33 -5.28
CA SER A 209 0.07 -18.51 -6.39
C SER A 209 0.75 -17.20 -5.97
N TYR A 210 0.51 -16.68 -4.75
CA TYR A 210 1.08 -15.41 -4.31
C TYR A 210 1.13 -15.23 -2.78
N ARG A 211 1.95 -14.27 -2.34
CA ARG A 211 1.94 -13.70 -1.00
C ARG A 211 1.69 -12.20 -1.09
N LEU A 212 0.75 -11.69 -0.31
CA LEU A 212 0.39 -10.27 -0.25
C LEU A 212 0.84 -9.66 1.08
N PHE A 213 1.63 -8.61 1.00
CA PHE A 213 2.12 -7.81 2.11
C PHE A 213 1.58 -6.40 1.99
N ALA A 214 0.88 -5.90 3.01
CA ALA A 214 0.22 -4.61 2.84
C ALA A 214 -0.09 -3.89 4.14
N LYS A 215 -0.39 -2.59 4.01
CA LYS A 215 -0.90 -1.74 5.08
C LYS A 215 -1.99 -0.82 4.57
N THR A 216 -3.05 -0.70 5.35
CA THR A 216 -4.13 0.27 5.13
C THR A 216 -3.84 1.58 5.85
N GLY A 217 -4.26 2.70 5.25
CA GLY A 217 -4.37 4.01 5.87
C GLY A 217 -5.79 4.55 5.77
N ALA A 218 -6.17 5.40 6.71
CA ALA A 218 -7.44 6.11 6.67
C ALA A 218 -7.41 7.31 7.60
N GLY A 219 -8.01 8.40 7.16
CA GLY A 219 -8.24 9.57 7.98
C GLY A 219 -9.07 10.62 7.27
N LYS A 220 -9.51 11.59 8.04
CA LYS A 220 -10.28 12.74 7.56
C LYS A 220 -9.32 13.87 7.17
N LEU A 221 -9.47 14.41 5.98
CA LEU A 221 -8.76 15.59 5.52
C LEU A 221 -9.42 16.86 6.07
N ASP A 222 -8.76 18.01 5.92
CA ASP A 222 -9.23 19.29 6.45
C ASP A 222 -10.55 19.76 5.83
N ASP A 223 -10.81 19.41 4.58
CA ASP A 223 -12.07 19.65 3.87
C ASP A 223 -13.22 18.72 4.29
N GLY A 224 -12.95 17.79 5.20
CA GLY A 224 -13.92 16.81 5.67
C GLY A 224 -13.97 15.49 4.90
N THR A 225 -13.29 15.41 3.78
CA THR A 225 -13.19 14.19 2.96
C THR A 225 -12.45 13.07 3.69
N MET A 226 -12.91 11.84 3.54
CA MET A 226 -12.22 10.66 4.05
C MET A 226 -11.21 10.15 3.00
N LEU A 227 -9.93 10.20 3.32
CA LEU A 227 -8.88 9.59 2.50
C LEU A 227 -8.64 8.14 2.92
N GLY A 228 -8.71 7.22 1.96
CA GLY A 228 -8.37 5.81 2.12
C GLY A 228 -7.07 5.46 1.40
N TRP A 229 -6.17 4.72 2.06
CA TRP A 229 -4.94 4.18 1.49
C TRP A 229 -4.89 2.67 1.58
N TYR A 230 -4.34 2.02 0.56
CA TYR A 230 -3.85 0.64 0.63
C TYR A 230 -2.56 0.52 -0.16
N ILE A 231 -1.47 0.24 0.54
CA ILE A 231 -0.12 0.13 -0.04
C ILE A 231 0.50 -1.21 0.30
N GLY A 232 1.40 -1.69 -0.54
CA GLY A 232 2.10 -2.93 -0.25
C GLY A 232 2.82 -3.51 -1.46
N PHE A 233 3.09 -4.80 -1.38
CA PHE A 233 3.65 -5.56 -2.49
C PHE A 233 3.12 -6.99 -2.52
N VAL A 234 3.17 -7.58 -3.70
CA VAL A 234 2.82 -8.98 -3.96
C VAL A 234 4.05 -9.71 -4.49
N GLU A 235 4.35 -10.85 -3.91
CA GLU A 235 5.33 -11.79 -4.45
C GLU A 235 4.60 -12.95 -5.12
N ASN A 236 4.94 -13.25 -6.37
CA ASN A 236 4.43 -14.39 -7.11
C ASN A 236 5.53 -15.01 -7.99
N SER A 237 5.20 -16.00 -8.82
CA SER A 237 6.17 -16.67 -9.71
C SER A 237 6.74 -15.72 -10.78
N ALA A 238 6.01 -14.68 -11.17
CA ALA A 238 6.45 -13.71 -12.17
C ALA A 238 7.43 -12.66 -11.62
N GLY A 239 7.34 -12.33 -10.31
CA GLY A 239 8.21 -11.33 -9.71
C GLY A 239 7.68 -10.72 -8.43
N VAL A 240 8.05 -9.46 -8.21
CA VAL A 240 7.55 -8.62 -7.12
C VAL A 240 6.81 -7.42 -7.70
N HIS A 241 5.65 -7.12 -7.14
CA HIS A 241 4.73 -6.11 -7.64
C HIS A 241 4.38 -5.14 -6.50
N PHE A 242 4.91 -3.93 -6.54
CA PHE A 242 4.64 -2.89 -5.54
C PHE A 242 3.43 -2.10 -5.96
N PHE A 243 2.51 -1.84 -5.05
CA PHE A 243 1.30 -1.08 -5.35
C PHE A 243 1.00 -0.02 -4.30
N ALA A 244 0.43 1.09 -4.75
CA ALA A 244 -0.14 2.13 -3.91
C ALA A 244 -1.48 2.57 -4.49
N PHE A 245 -2.52 2.49 -3.68
CA PHE A 245 -3.86 2.92 -3.98
C PHE A 245 -4.31 3.95 -2.97
N ASN A 246 -4.84 5.08 -3.43
CA ASN A 246 -5.57 5.98 -2.57
C ASN A 246 -6.85 6.50 -3.26
N PHE A 247 -7.83 6.87 -2.45
CA PHE A 247 -9.08 7.42 -2.95
C PHE A 247 -9.81 8.20 -1.87
N ASP A 248 -10.65 9.13 -2.34
CA ASP A 248 -11.55 9.92 -1.51
C ASP A 248 -12.88 9.21 -1.32
N SER A 249 -13.48 9.40 -0.16
CA SER A 249 -14.76 8.79 0.19
C SER A 249 -15.59 9.75 1.05
N PRO A 250 -16.92 9.78 0.90
CA PRO A 250 -17.77 10.65 1.71
C PRO A 250 -17.88 10.18 3.16
N SER A 251 -17.55 8.91 3.45
CA SER A 251 -17.68 8.35 4.80
C SER A 251 -16.63 7.30 5.12
N TYR A 252 -16.34 7.12 6.41
CA TYR A 252 -15.45 6.07 6.90
C TYR A 252 -15.96 4.66 6.57
N GLY A 253 -17.28 4.44 6.66
CA GLY A 253 -17.90 3.14 6.37
C GLY A 253 -17.67 2.70 4.92
N GLU A 254 -17.94 3.59 3.97
CA GLU A 254 -17.69 3.33 2.56
C GLU A 254 -16.19 3.16 2.25
N MET A 255 -15.36 4.05 2.77
CA MET A 255 -13.92 3.97 2.62
C MET A 255 -13.39 2.60 3.09
N LYS A 256 -13.80 2.16 4.30
CA LYS A 256 -13.40 0.87 4.87
C LYS A 256 -13.84 -0.31 3.99
N ALA A 257 -15.07 -0.26 3.44
CA ALA A 257 -15.61 -1.33 2.59
C ALA A 257 -14.90 -1.40 1.21
N LYS A 258 -14.49 -0.26 0.67
CA LYS A 258 -14.01 -0.15 -0.72
C LYS A 258 -12.48 -0.30 -0.85
N ARG A 259 -11.67 0.27 0.04
CA ARG A 259 -10.23 0.45 -0.17
C ARG A 259 -9.44 -0.82 -0.52
N THR A 260 -9.61 -1.90 0.22
CA THR A 260 -8.90 -3.16 -0.06
C THR A 260 -9.53 -3.91 -1.23
N LYS A 261 -10.86 -3.84 -1.37
CA LYS A 261 -11.58 -4.47 -2.47
C LYS A 261 -11.16 -3.88 -3.82
N GLN A 262 -11.15 -2.56 -3.96
CA GLN A 262 -10.76 -1.88 -5.20
C GLN A 262 -9.29 -2.12 -5.54
N ALA A 263 -8.38 -1.95 -4.59
CA ALA A 263 -6.96 -2.23 -4.82
C ALA A 263 -6.72 -3.68 -5.27
N LYS A 264 -7.37 -4.66 -4.63
CA LYS A 264 -7.28 -6.06 -5.06
C LYS A 264 -7.90 -6.28 -6.44
N SER A 265 -8.94 -5.55 -6.80
CA SER A 265 -9.51 -5.63 -8.15
C SER A 265 -8.53 -5.13 -9.22
N HIS A 266 -7.80 -4.04 -8.96
CA HIS A 266 -6.70 -3.59 -9.83
C HIS A 266 -5.58 -4.65 -9.96
N LEU A 267 -5.18 -5.26 -8.84
CA LEU A 267 -4.18 -6.34 -8.86
C LEU A 267 -4.65 -7.58 -9.65
N ARG A 268 -5.96 -7.92 -9.58
CA ARG A 268 -6.54 -9.00 -10.41
C ARG A 268 -6.56 -8.64 -11.88
N GLN A 269 -6.98 -7.43 -12.21
CA GLN A 269 -6.99 -6.94 -13.60
C GLN A 269 -5.59 -6.96 -14.22
N ALA A 270 -4.57 -6.67 -13.41
CA ALA A 270 -3.17 -6.76 -13.81
C ALA A 270 -2.62 -8.21 -13.84
N GLY A 271 -3.41 -9.22 -13.48
CA GLY A 271 -2.99 -10.63 -13.45
C GLY A 271 -1.98 -10.96 -12.34
N ILE A 272 -1.93 -10.16 -11.26
CA ILE A 272 -0.94 -10.30 -10.19
C ILE A 272 -1.45 -11.21 -9.07
N ILE A 273 -2.73 -11.16 -8.79
CA ILE A 273 -3.45 -12.05 -7.86
C ILE A 273 -4.69 -12.66 -8.53
N GLU A 274 -5.21 -13.75 -7.96
CA GLU A 274 -6.43 -14.41 -8.41
C GLU A 274 -7.72 -13.66 -8.00
#